data_5c7023b3089288073707aa123b10391d
#
_entry.id   5c7023b3089288073707aa123b10391d
#
_cell.length_a   1.000
_cell.length_b   1.000
_cell.length_c   1.000
_cell.angle_alpha   90.00
_cell.angle_beta   90.00
_cell.angle_gamma   90.00
#
_symmetry.space_group_name_H-M   'P 1'
#
loop_
_entity.id
_entity.type
_entity.pdbx_description
1 polymer ?
#
loop_
_entity_poly.entity_id
_entity_poly.type
_entity_poly.pdbx_seq_one_letter_code
_entity_poly.pdbx_strand_id
1 'polypeptide(L)'
;MDQDLILMMSIVIPIIGIIFAAFLSYKIIKQDEGNKDVQFIGNAIKEGAMAFISKEYRVLSVVVLLVAITIGLLLDFDILDTQTSASSSSLPSIAISYVIGAIGSAIAGFVGMSIAVRANYRTTVQAMKGLNPALRIAFNSGAVMGIAVVSIGLLGITLIHLIFCLPCIFFHFKFILTFQVIAILQEELH
;
A
#
# COMPACT_ATOMS: atom_id res chain seq x y z
N MET A 1 19.77 3.50 -16.67
CA MET A 1 18.82 4.31 -15.87
C MET A 1 19.29 4.14 -14.46
N ASP A 2 19.74 5.21 -13.81
CA ASP A 2 20.41 5.15 -12.53
C ASP A 2 19.45 4.60 -11.45
N GLN A 3 19.93 3.68 -10.62
CA GLN A 3 19.12 3.04 -9.57
C GLN A 3 18.51 4.09 -8.62
N ASP A 4 19.25 5.16 -8.35
CA ASP A 4 18.81 6.27 -7.53
C ASP A 4 17.61 7.02 -8.14
N LEU A 5 17.58 7.16 -9.47
CA LEU A 5 16.46 7.80 -10.17
C LEU A 5 15.18 6.95 -10.07
N ILE A 6 15.29 5.63 -10.21
CA ILE A 6 14.16 4.71 -10.07
C ILE A 6 13.61 4.78 -8.64
N LEU A 7 14.50 4.78 -7.65
CA LEU A 7 14.13 4.87 -6.23
C LEU A 7 13.44 6.20 -5.91
N MET A 8 13.96 7.32 -6.39
CA MET A 8 13.30 8.62 -6.26
C MET A 8 11.91 8.63 -6.90
N MET A 9 11.79 8.10 -8.12
CA MET A 9 10.50 8.04 -8.82
C MET A 9 9.49 7.14 -8.08
N SER A 10 9.93 6.02 -7.53
CA SER A 10 9.06 5.11 -6.78
C SER A 10 8.57 5.66 -5.43
N ILE A 11 9.18 6.73 -4.93
CA ILE A 11 8.70 7.47 -3.75
C ILE A 11 7.83 8.66 -4.17
N VAL A 12 8.28 9.45 -5.14
CA VAL A 12 7.64 10.72 -5.52
C VAL A 12 6.29 10.48 -6.20
N ILE A 13 6.22 9.53 -7.14
CA ILE A 13 4.98 9.26 -7.90
C ILE A 13 3.81 8.86 -6.98
N PRO A 14 3.95 7.90 -6.06
CA PRO A 14 2.84 7.52 -5.19
C PRO A 14 2.46 8.61 -4.18
N ILE A 15 3.39 9.44 -3.73
CA ILE A 15 3.07 10.59 -2.88
C ILE A 15 2.17 11.57 -3.64
N ILE A 16 2.53 11.90 -4.89
CA ILE A 16 1.68 12.72 -5.76
C ILE A 16 0.32 12.05 -5.97
N GLY A 17 0.28 10.74 -6.18
CA GLY A 17 -0.95 9.97 -6.32
C GLY A 17 -1.85 10.06 -5.09
N ILE A 18 -1.30 9.92 -3.88
CA ILE A 18 -2.07 10.05 -2.63
C ILE A 18 -2.63 11.47 -2.47
N ILE A 19 -1.83 12.50 -2.75
CA ILE A 19 -2.27 13.90 -2.68
C ILE A 19 -3.41 14.13 -3.67
N PHE A 20 -3.29 13.61 -4.89
CA PHE A 20 -4.34 13.73 -5.91
C PHE A 20 -5.61 12.96 -5.53
N ALA A 21 -5.50 11.75 -4.98
CA ALA A 21 -6.63 10.98 -4.47
C ALA A 21 -7.33 11.71 -3.32
N ALA A 22 -6.58 12.33 -2.40
CA ALA A 22 -7.12 13.15 -1.32
C ALA A 22 -7.87 14.37 -1.87
N PHE A 23 -7.33 15.05 -2.87
CA PHE A 23 -7.99 16.17 -3.54
C PHE A 23 -9.30 15.76 -4.23
N LEU A 24 -9.31 14.63 -4.95
CA LEU A 24 -10.54 14.09 -5.55
C LEU A 24 -11.57 13.72 -4.48
N SER A 25 -11.14 13.08 -3.40
CA SER A 25 -11.99 12.71 -2.27
C SER A 25 -12.65 13.94 -1.65
N TYR A 26 -11.88 14.99 -1.40
CA TYR A 26 -12.41 16.27 -0.91
C TYR A 26 -13.46 16.86 -1.85
N LYS A 27 -13.21 16.83 -3.16
CA LYS A 27 -14.13 17.33 -4.17
C LYS A 27 -15.44 16.53 -4.22
N ILE A 28 -15.40 15.22 -3.99
CA ILE A 28 -16.57 14.36 -3.91
C ILE A 28 -17.37 14.68 -2.65
N ILE A 29 -16.70 14.74 -1.50
CA ILE A 29 -17.37 14.97 -0.20
C ILE A 29 -18.05 16.34 -0.13
N LYS A 30 -17.53 17.33 -0.85
CA LYS A 30 -18.09 18.69 -0.90
C LYS A 30 -19.37 18.78 -1.76
N GLN A 31 -19.71 17.75 -2.53
CA GLN A 31 -20.95 17.73 -3.33
C GLN A 31 -22.19 17.62 -2.45
N ASP A 32 -23.31 18.14 -2.98
CA ASP A 32 -24.62 18.11 -2.35
C ASP A 32 -25.03 16.69 -1.96
N GLU A 33 -25.50 16.51 -0.73
CA GLU A 33 -25.95 15.24 -0.17
C GLU A 33 -27.42 14.95 -0.48
N GLY A 34 -28.14 15.92 -1.04
CA GLY A 34 -29.56 15.80 -1.40
C GLY A 34 -30.53 15.96 -0.22
N ASN A 35 -31.77 15.59 -0.45
CA ASN A 35 -32.84 15.67 0.54
C ASN A 35 -32.71 14.60 1.64
N LYS A 36 -33.53 14.73 2.69
CA LYS A 36 -33.48 13.84 3.87
C LYS A 36 -33.70 12.36 3.52
N ASP A 37 -34.52 12.07 2.50
CA ASP A 37 -34.80 10.69 2.09
C ASP A 37 -33.59 10.03 1.44
N VAL A 38 -32.88 10.76 0.56
CA VAL A 38 -31.62 10.30 -0.06
C VAL A 38 -30.53 10.11 0.98
N GLN A 39 -30.42 11.03 1.94
CA GLN A 39 -29.46 10.92 3.03
C GLN A 39 -29.78 9.74 3.96
N PHE A 40 -31.04 9.47 4.25
CA PHE A 40 -31.47 8.33 5.06
C PHE A 40 -31.06 7.01 4.41
N ILE A 41 -31.36 6.83 3.13
CA ILE A 41 -30.95 5.63 2.36
C ILE A 41 -29.43 5.55 2.26
N GLY A 42 -28.76 6.66 1.96
CA GLY A 42 -27.30 6.74 1.87
C GLY A 42 -26.58 6.36 3.18
N ASN A 43 -27.13 6.79 4.33
CA ASN A 43 -26.60 6.44 5.63
C ASN A 43 -26.84 4.96 5.98
N ALA A 44 -27.99 4.40 5.63
CA ALA A 44 -28.26 2.96 5.80
C ALA A 44 -27.27 2.09 4.99
N ILE A 45 -27.00 2.47 3.73
CA ILE A 45 -26.00 1.81 2.89
C ILE A 45 -24.60 1.92 3.52
N LYS A 46 -24.25 3.11 4.02
CA LYS A 46 -22.95 3.34 4.67
C LYS A 46 -22.79 2.49 5.94
N GLU A 47 -23.82 2.41 6.77
CA GLU A 47 -23.81 1.60 7.99
C GLU A 47 -23.64 0.11 7.65
N GLY A 48 -24.38 -0.41 6.67
CA GLY A 48 -24.24 -1.78 6.18
C GLY A 48 -22.84 -2.07 5.62
N ALA A 49 -22.29 -1.16 4.82
CA ALA A 49 -20.94 -1.30 4.28
C ALA A 49 -19.86 -1.29 5.38
N MET A 50 -19.98 -0.42 6.38
CA MET A 50 -19.02 -0.37 7.50
C MET A 50 -19.12 -1.61 8.40
N ALA A 51 -20.33 -2.12 8.63
CA ALA A 51 -20.53 -3.38 9.35
C ALA A 51 -19.91 -4.57 8.60
N PHE A 52 -20.08 -4.61 7.27
CA PHE A 52 -19.49 -5.62 6.40
C PHE A 52 -17.95 -5.59 6.48
N ILE A 53 -17.32 -4.42 6.26
CA ILE A 53 -15.87 -4.24 6.35
C ILE A 53 -15.34 -4.68 7.71
N SER A 54 -16.00 -4.27 8.80
CA SER A 54 -15.56 -4.61 10.16
C SER A 54 -15.55 -6.12 10.39
N LYS A 55 -16.57 -6.82 9.85
CA LYS A 55 -16.68 -8.28 9.97
C LYS A 55 -15.66 -9.01 9.09
N GLU A 56 -15.50 -8.55 7.86
CA GLU A 56 -14.54 -9.11 6.89
C GLU A 56 -13.10 -8.94 7.37
N TYR A 57 -12.73 -7.75 7.87
CA TYR A 57 -11.36 -7.50 8.37
C TYR A 57 -11.02 -8.32 9.61
N ARG A 58 -11.99 -8.67 10.42
CA ARG A 58 -11.77 -9.60 11.54
C ARG A 58 -11.39 -10.99 11.06
N VAL A 59 -12.09 -11.50 10.05
CA VAL A 59 -11.77 -12.80 9.44
C VAL A 59 -10.43 -12.73 8.71
N LEU A 60 -10.22 -11.66 7.93
CA LEU A 60 -8.98 -11.44 7.19
C LEU A 60 -7.77 -11.34 8.10
N SER A 61 -7.89 -10.69 9.26
CA SER A 61 -6.79 -10.58 10.23
C SER A 61 -6.35 -11.95 10.78
N VAL A 62 -7.28 -12.87 11.00
CA VAL A 62 -6.94 -14.24 11.42
C VAL A 62 -6.21 -14.99 10.32
N VAL A 63 -6.69 -14.88 9.07
CA VAL A 63 -6.04 -15.51 7.90
C VAL A 63 -4.64 -14.94 7.70
N VAL A 64 -4.48 -13.61 7.74
CA VAL A 64 -3.17 -12.94 7.61
C VAL A 64 -2.21 -13.42 8.70
N LEU A 65 -2.68 -13.54 9.93
CA LEU A 65 -1.85 -14.02 11.05
C LEU A 65 -1.39 -15.47 10.83
N LEU A 66 -2.31 -16.37 10.44
CA LEU A 66 -1.98 -17.77 10.18
C LEU A 66 -0.96 -17.90 9.04
N VAL A 67 -1.15 -17.17 7.94
CA VAL A 67 -0.23 -17.19 6.80
C VAL A 67 1.12 -16.58 7.19
N ALA A 68 1.14 -15.48 7.95
CA ALA A 68 2.38 -14.87 8.43
C ALA A 68 3.20 -15.82 9.31
N ILE A 69 2.54 -16.57 10.23
CA ILE A 69 3.18 -17.59 11.05
C ILE A 69 3.73 -18.73 10.19
N THR A 70 2.95 -19.19 9.22
CA THR A 70 3.37 -20.27 8.31
C THR A 70 4.59 -19.84 7.48
N ILE A 71 4.59 -18.63 6.92
CA ILE A 71 5.72 -18.09 6.18
C ILE A 71 6.95 -17.95 7.09
N GLY A 72 6.78 -17.40 8.29
CA GLY A 72 7.86 -17.25 9.25
C GLY A 72 8.51 -18.57 9.63
N LEU A 73 7.70 -19.59 9.90
CA LEU A 73 8.20 -20.91 10.30
C LEU A 73 8.86 -21.67 9.14
N LEU A 74 8.29 -21.59 7.93
CA LEU A 74 8.76 -22.40 6.80
C LEU A 74 9.93 -21.73 6.04
N LEU A 75 9.90 -20.39 5.88
CA LEU A 75 10.83 -19.69 5.02
C LEU A 75 11.89 -18.87 5.80
N ASP A 76 11.50 -18.20 6.88
CA ASP A 76 12.45 -17.38 7.64
C ASP A 76 13.31 -18.21 8.62
N PHE A 77 12.73 -19.29 9.20
CA PHE A 77 13.46 -20.19 10.10
C PHE A 77 13.98 -21.48 9.44
N ASP A 78 13.79 -21.62 8.12
CA ASP A 78 14.30 -22.69 7.25
C ASP A 78 14.13 -24.13 7.83
N ILE A 79 12.97 -24.39 8.45
CA ILE A 79 12.66 -25.69 9.06
C ILE A 79 12.69 -26.83 8.03
N LEU A 80 12.52 -26.51 6.73
CA LEU A 80 12.50 -27.48 5.62
C LEU A 80 13.86 -27.66 4.94
N ASP A 81 14.96 -27.08 5.46
CA ASP A 81 16.31 -27.18 4.88
C ASP A 81 16.34 -26.85 3.36
N THR A 82 15.44 -25.99 2.93
CA THR A 82 15.35 -25.52 1.56
C THR A 82 16.35 -24.40 1.40
N GLN A 83 17.51 -24.65 0.80
CA GLN A 83 18.64 -23.72 0.57
C GLN A 83 18.25 -22.38 -0.09
N THR A 84 17.19 -21.78 0.33
CA THR A 84 16.84 -20.42 0.01
C THR A 84 17.71 -19.53 0.89
N SER A 85 18.80 -19.03 0.32
CA SER A 85 19.74 -18.07 0.94
C SER A 85 19.02 -16.77 1.32
N ALA A 86 18.03 -16.83 2.18
CA ALA A 86 17.55 -15.69 2.94
C ALA A 86 18.69 -15.36 3.89
N SER A 87 19.42 -14.30 3.54
CA SER A 87 20.51 -13.72 4.31
C SER A 87 20.31 -13.93 5.81
N SER A 88 21.37 -14.33 6.50
CA SER A 88 21.48 -14.57 7.93
C SER A 88 21.15 -13.36 8.82
N SER A 89 20.04 -12.68 8.55
CA SER A 89 19.46 -11.68 9.43
C SER A 89 18.55 -12.41 10.41
N SER A 90 18.78 -12.22 11.69
CA SER A 90 18.02 -12.80 12.80
C SER A 90 16.53 -12.38 12.84
N LEU A 91 16.04 -11.63 11.86
CA LEU A 91 14.67 -11.14 11.77
C LEU A 91 13.91 -11.84 10.63
N PRO A 92 12.67 -12.27 10.86
CA PRO A 92 11.82 -12.91 9.87
C PRO A 92 11.36 -11.89 8.81
N SER A 93 12.25 -11.58 7.86
CA SER A 93 12.09 -10.49 6.88
C SER A 93 10.94 -10.74 5.89
N ILE A 94 10.70 -11.99 5.52
CA ILE A 94 9.63 -12.36 4.57
C ILE A 94 8.26 -12.23 5.23
N ALA A 95 8.12 -12.76 6.45
CA ALA A 95 6.87 -12.66 7.20
C ALA A 95 6.52 -11.20 7.55
N ILE A 96 7.51 -10.39 7.93
CA ILE A 96 7.31 -8.94 8.20
C ILE A 96 6.86 -8.21 6.94
N SER A 97 7.49 -8.48 5.79
CA SER A 97 7.11 -7.87 4.50
C SER A 97 5.69 -8.24 4.10
N TYR A 98 5.29 -9.49 4.33
CA TYR A 98 3.92 -9.94 4.09
C TYR A 98 2.90 -9.19 4.95
N VAL A 99 3.17 -9.03 6.25
CA VAL A 99 2.28 -8.29 7.17
C VAL A 99 2.16 -6.81 6.77
N ILE A 100 3.28 -6.16 6.42
CA ILE A 100 3.27 -4.76 5.94
C ILE A 100 2.40 -4.64 4.68
N GLY A 101 2.54 -5.57 3.72
CA GLY A 101 1.72 -5.61 2.51
C GLY A 101 0.23 -5.81 2.81
N ALA A 102 -0.10 -6.71 3.72
CA ALA A 102 -1.48 -6.97 4.14
C ALA A 102 -2.12 -5.72 4.81
N ILE A 103 -1.38 -5.02 5.67
CA ILE A 103 -1.83 -3.76 6.29
C ILE A 103 -2.05 -2.69 5.22
N GLY A 104 -1.12 -2.52 4.29
CA GLY A 104 -1.25 -1.57 3.19
C GLY A 104 -2.49 -1.85 2.33
N SER A 105 -2.73 -3.12 1.99
CA SER A 105 -3.93 -3.54 1.25
C SER A 105 -5.23 -3.25 2.02
N ALA A 106 -5.26 -3.54 3.33
CA ALA A 106 -6.40 -3.25 4.19
C ALA A 106 -6.71 -1.73 4.24
N ILE A 107 -5.69 -0.90 4.41
CA ILE A 107 -5.84 0.57 4.41
C ILE A 107 -6.39 1.05 3.06
N ALA A 108 -5.84 0.57 1.95
CA ALA A 108 -6.29 0.95 0.61
C ALA A 108 -7.76 0.56 0.36
N GLY A 109 -8.15 -0.66 0.75
CA GLY A 109 -9.53 -1.14 0.67
C GLY A 109 -10.50 -0.32 1.52
N PHE A 110 -10.12 0.00 2.77
CA PHE A 110 -10.93 0.84 3.66
C PHE A 110 -11.14 2.25 3.10
N VAL A 111 -10.08 2.89 2.61
CA VAL A 111 -10.17 4.23 2.00
C VAL A 111 -11.06 4.17 0.77
N GLY A 112 -10.86 3.20 -0.12
CA GLY A 112 -11.66 3.04 -1.34
C GLY A 112 -13.14 2.85 -1.04
N MET A 113 -13.49 1.93 -0.15
CA MET A 113 -14.88 1.67 0.23
C MET A 113 -15.52 2.88 0.93
N SER A 114 -14.79 3.54 1.83
CA SER A 114 -15.29 4.73 2.53
C SER A 114 -15.66 5.87 1.58
N ILE A 115 -14.89 6.08 0.51
CA ILE A 115 -15.18 7.10 -0.50
C ILE A 115 -16.29 6.63 -1.43
N ALA A 116 -16.28 5.38 -1.86
CA ALA A 116 -17.31 4.81 -2.74
C ALA A 116 -18.72 4.93 -2.14
N VAL A 117 -18.86 4.57 -0.87
CA VAL A 117 -20.16 4.66 -0.18
C VAL A 117 -20.65 6.11 -0.06
N ARG A 118 -19.73 7.04 0.23
CA ARG A 118 -20.05 8.48 0.29
C ARG A 118 -20.35 9.08 -1.08
N ALA A 119 -19.74 8.57 -2.14
CA ALA A 119 -20.00 8.99 -3.51
C ALA A 119 -21.35 8.49 -4.03
N ASN A 120 -21.82 7.33 -3.57
CA ASN A 120 -23.01 6.65 -4.09
C ASN A 120 -24.26 7.55 -4.05
N TYR A 121 -24.67 8.04 -2.88
CA TYR A 121 -25.86 8.90 -2.78
C TYR A 121 -25.66 10.28 -3.42
N ARG A 122 -24.44 10.81 -3.45
CA ARG A 122 -24.10 12.05 -4.17
C ARG A 122 -24.22 11.87 -5.70
N THR A 123 -23.85 10.69 -6.20
CA THR A 123 -24.06 10.32 -7.61
C THR A 123 -25.54 10.31 -7.94
N THR A 124 -26.38 9.76 -7.06
CA THR A 124 -27.84 9.73 -7.22
C THR A 124 -28.44 11.16 -7.29
N VAL A 125 -27.99 12.05 -6.39
CA VAL A 125 -28.42 13.47 -6.42
C VAL A 125 -28.03 14.16 -7.73
N GLN A 126 -26.82 13.91 -8.20
CA GLN A 126 -26.38 14.53 -9.46
C GLN A 126 -27.03 13.87 -10.69
N ALA A 127 -27.48 12.63 -10.60
CA ALA A 127 -28.26 11.98 -11.66
C ALA A 127 -29.60 12.66 -11.90
N MET A 128 -30.20 13.24 -10.88
CA MET A 128 -31.41 14.07 -11.03
C MET A 128 -31.16 15.34 -11.84
N LYS A 129 -29.90 15.83 -11.89
CA LYS A 129 -29.50 17.01 -12.67
C LYS A 129 -29.04 16.66 -14.10
N GLY A 130 -28.73 15.39 -14.33
CA GLY A 130 -28.31 14.87 -15.64
C GLY A 130 -27.25 13.77 -15.54
N LEU A 131 -27.03 13.09 -16.67
CA LEU A 131 -26.10 11.96 -16.77
C LEU A 131 -24.64 12.38 -16.55
N ASN A 132 -24.21 13.46 -17.19
CA ASN A 132 -22.80 13.91 -17.14
C ASN A 132 -22.32 14.28 -15.72
N PRO A 133 -23.09 15.04 -14.90
CA PRO A 133 -22.72 15.30 -13.51
C PRO A 133 -22.60 14.03 -12.67
N ALA A 134 -23.52 13.06 -12.84
CA ALA A 134 -23.50 11.79 -12.13
C ALA A 134 -22.27 10.95 -12.49
N LEU A 135 -22.00 10.79 -13.79
CA LEU A 135 -20.83 10.06 -14.27
C LEU A 135 -19.51 10.66 -13.74
N ARG A 136 -19.42 11.98 -13.67
CA ARG A 136 -18.22 12.65 -13.15
C ARG A 136 -17.93 12.27 -11.69
N ILE A 137 -18.95 12.15 -10.83
CA ILE A 137 -18.77 11.72 -9.43
C ILE A 137 -18.41 10.25 -9.37
N ALA A 138 -19.11 9.40 -10.11
CA ALA A 138 -18.86 7.97 -10.15
C ALA A 138 -17.42 7.65 -10.61
N PHE A 139 -16.97 8.25 -11.72
CA PHE A 139 -15.61 8.09 -12.21
C PHE A 139 -14.55 8.64 -11.24
N ASN A 140 -14.80 9.81 -10.64
CA ASN A 140 -13.87 10.36 -9.65
C ASN A 140 -13.74 9.43 -8.43
N SER A 141 -14.82 8.81 -7.99
CA SER A 141 -14.81 7.86 -6.88
C SER A 141 -14.00 6.59 -7.22
N GLY A 142 -14.18 6.04 -8.42
CA GLY A 142 -13.39 4.93 -8.91
C GLY A 142 -11.90 5.30 -9.06
N ALA A 143 -11.61 6.51 -9.56
CA ALA A 143 -10.25 7.01 -9.68
C ALA A 143 -9.57 7.15 -8.31
N VAL A 144 -10.27 7.64 -7.28
CA VAL A 144 -9.74 7.70 -5.91
C VAL A 144 -9.32 6.32 -5.42
N MET A 145 -10.18 5.32 -5.59
CA MET A 145 -9.88 3.95 -5.18
C MET A 145 -8.68 3.40 -5.94
N GLY A 146 -8.66 3.50 -7.27
CA GLY A 146 -7.58 2.98 -8.11
C GLY A 146 -6.23 3.63 -7.80
N ILE A 147 -6.18 4.95 -7.70
CA ILE A 147 -4.96 5.69 -7.40
C ILE A 147 -4.48 5.39 -5.97
N ALA A 148 -5.38 5.30 -4.99
CA ALA A 148 -5.01 4.96 -3.62
C ALA A 148 -4.37 3.56 -3.53
N VAL A 149 -4.98 2.55 -4.17
CA VAL A 149 -4.46 1.17 -4.19
C VAL A 149 -3.06 1.12 -4.80
N VAL A 150 -2.88 1.72 -5.98
CA VAL A 150 -1.58 1.73 -6.69
C VAL A 150 -0.53 2.50 -5.89
N SER A 151 -0.89 3.65 -5.35
CA SER A 151 0.05 4.50 -4.59
C SER A 151 0.48 3.83 -3.28
N ILE A 152 -0.45 3.26 -2.51
CA ILE A 152 -0.13 2.56 -1.26
C ILE A 152 0.68 1.29 -1.56
N GLY A 153 0.35 0.56 -2.61
CA GLY A 153 1.10 -0.62 -3.05
C GLY A 153 2.53 -0.29 -3.44
N LEU A 154 2.73 0.74 -4.26
CA LEU A 154 4.06 1.17 -4.71
C LEU A 154 4.90 1.70 -3.54
N LEU A 155 4.32 2.50 -2.63
CA LEU A 155 4.99 2.92 -1.40
C LEU A 155 5.36 1.74 -0.51
N GLY A 156 4.46 0.76 -0.36
CA GLY A 156 4.72 -0.44 0.43
C GLY A 156 5.92 -1.23 -0.09
N ILE A 157 5.98 -1.49 -1.40
CA ILE A 157 7.12 -2.17 -2.04
C ILE A 157 8.39 -1.37 -1.86
N THR A 158 8.35 -0.05 -2.08
CA THR A 158 9.52 0.83 -1.93
C THR A 158 10.02 0.87 -0.49
N LEU A 159 9.11 0.91 0.49
CA LEU A 159 9.44 0.90 1.91
C LEU A 159 10.11 -0.41 2.32
N ILE A 160 9.57 -1.55 1.88
CA ILE A 160 10.17 -2.87 2.12
C ILE A 160 11.56 -2.95 1.49
N HIS A 161 11.71 -2.47 0.26
CA HIS A 161 13.01 -2.42 -0.41
C HIS A 161 14.03 -1.56 0.38
N LEU A 162 13.62 -0.39 0.85
CA LEU A 162 14.48 0.49 1.66
C LEU A 162 14.90 -0.17 3.00
N ILE A 163 13.96 -0.84 3.68
CA ILE A 163 14.22 -1.45 4.99
C ILE A 163 15.16 -2.66 4.87
N PHE A 164 14.92 -3.52 3.88
CA PHE A 164 15.62 -4.80 3.78
C PHE A 164 16.78 -4.79 2.79
N CYS A 165 16.75 -3.95 1.75
CA CYS A 165 17.78 -3.93 0.70
C CYS A 165 18.85 -2.85 0.95
N LEU A 166 18.54 -1.73 1.57
CA LEU A 166 19.51 -0.69 1.90
C LEU A 166 20.61 -1.17 2.87
N PRO A 167 20.31 -1.93 3.95
CA PRO A 167 21.38 -2.49 4.78
C PRO A 167 22.30 -3.45 3.99
N CYS A 168 21.76 -4.21 3.07
CA CYS A 168 22.53 -5.14 2.24
C CYS A 168 23.43 -4.41 1.24
N ILE A 169 22.95 -3.33 0.62
CA ILE A 169 23.73 -2.47 -0.29
C ILE A 169 24.84 -1.75 0.47
N PHE A 170 24.54 -1.24 1.68
CA PHE A 170 25.54 -0.55 2.52
C PHE A 170 26.64 -1.51 3.00
N PHE A 171 26.26 -2.76 3.31
CA PHE A 171 27.22 -3.80 3.67
C PHE A 171 28.09 -4.21 2.47
N HIS A 172 27.51 -4.33 1.28
CA HIS A 172 28.24 -4.66 0.05
C HIS A 172 29.18 -3.53 -0.37
N PHE A 173 28.72 -2.28 -0.28
CA PHE A 173 29.56 -1.10 -0.56
C PHE A 173 30.72 -0.96 0.43
N LYS A 174 30.47 -1.18 1.72
CA LYS A 174 31.50 -1.19 2.75
C LYS A 174 32.50 -2.32 2.55
N PHE A 175 32.05 -3.49 2.14
CA PHE A 175 32.92 -4.64 1.83
C PHE A 175 33.79 -4.37 0.59
N ILE A 176 33.24 -3.81 -0.50
CA ILE A 176 33.99 -3.45 -1.70
C ILE A 176 35.04 -2.37 -1.37
N LEU A 177 34.66 -1.35 -0.60
CA LEU A 177 35.57 -0.26 -0.21
C LEU A 177 36.72 -0.76 0.68
N THR A 178 36.42 -1.67 1.60
CA THR A 178 37.45 -2.30 2.47
C THR A 178 38.40 -3.18 1.64
N PHE A 179 37.86 -3.92 0.66
CA PHE A 179 38.66 -4.75 -0.22
C PHE A 179 39.57 -3.93 -1.15
N GLN A 180 39.05 -2.80 -1.68
CA GLN A 180 39.86 -1.86 -2.47
C GLN A 180 40.97 -1.20 -1.64
N VAL A 181 40.72 -0.78 -0.40
CA VAL A 181 41.70 -0.20 0.48
C VAL A 181 42.78 -1.22 0.83
N ILE A 182 42.43 -2.47 1.08
CA ILE A 182 43.42 -3.55 1.32
C ILE A 182 44.26 -3.84 0.06
N ALA A 183 43.65 -3.83 -1.14
CA ALA A 183 44.36 -4.03 -2.38
C ALA A 183 45.40 -2.91 -2.65
N ILE A 184 45.02 -1.64 -2.41
CA ILE A 184 45.93 -0.48 -2.55
C ILE A 184 47.08 -0.55 -1.53
N LEU A 185 46.79 -0.94 -0.28
CA LEU A 185 47.84 -1.08 0.75
C LEU A 185 48.81 -2.25 0.45
N GLN A 186 48.38 -3.30 -0.25
CA GLN A 186 49.23 -4.37 -0.72
C GLN A 186 50.12 -3.95 -1.90
N GLU A 187 49.66 -3.04 -2.77
CA GLU A 187 50.48 -2.51 -3.87
C GLU A 187 51.57 -1.52 -3.38
N GLU A 188 51.37 -0.80 -2.28
CA GLU A 188 52.37 0.09 -1.70
C GLU A 188 53.45 -0.64 -0.88
N LEU A 189 53.23 -1.91 -0.52
CA LEU A 189 54.16 -2.73 0.28
C LEU A 189 55.08 -3.61 -0.56
N HIS A 190 54.96 -3.60 -1.89
CA HIS A 190 55.87 -4.26 -2.84
C HIS A 190 56.63 -3.26 -3.68
#